data_a687707acbf9c3bae7a130c23bf6c519
#
_entry.id   a687707acbf9c3bae7a130c23bf6c519
#
_cell.length_a   1.000
_cell.length_b   1.000
_cell.length_c   1.000
_cell.angle_alpha   90.00
_cell.angle_beta   90.00
_cell.angle_gamma   90.00
#
_symmetry.space_group_name_H-M   'P 1'
#
loop_
_entity.id
_entity.type
_entity.pdbx_description
1 polymer ?
#
loop_
_entity_poly.entity_id
_entity_poly.type
_entity_poly.pdbx_seq_one_letter_code
_entity_poly.pdbx_strand_id
1 'polypeptide(L)'
;PADQLPQSAPALPGAHSLFTPESFLPALTGALSDITEPRDIRAKTVEILAEARASAIGDIAAGFMSHPRAARETVRAIATLTDATVTAIHHVATTILHPRTNPTDAERLAVLAIGGYGRAEMAPQSDVDLLFLTPWKVSGWAESVVESMLYMLWDLKLKVGQSTRTIDDCLR
;
A
#
# COMPACT_ATOMS: atom_id res chain seq x y z
N PRO A 1 6.92 31.44 -33.23
CA PRO A 1 6.22 30.97 -32.05
C PRO A 1 6.11 29.46 -32.19
N ALA A 2 6.96 28.75 -31.43
CA ALA A 2 6.98 27.29 -31.41
C ALA A 2 5.80 26.81 -30.57
N ASP A 3 4.97 26.04 -31.23
CA ASP A 3 3.84 25.29 -30.70
C ASP A 3 4.35 24.32 -29.63
N GLN A 4 4.13 24.64 -28.36
CA GLN A 4 4.36 23.69 -27.24
C GLN A 4 3.20 22.72 -27.24
N LEU A 5 3.43 21.50 -27.76
CA LEU A 5 2.56 20.38 -27.57
C LEU A 5 2.35 20.16 -26.05
N PRO A 6 1.12 19.86 -25.58
CA PRO A 6 0.87 19.58 -24.19
C PRO A 6 1.72 18.36 -23.78
N GLN A 7 2.48 18.52 -22.72
CA GLN A 7 3.22 17.39 -22.12
C GLN A 7 2.19 16.31 -21.76
N SER A 8 2.34 15.15 -22.39
CA SER A 8 1.49 13.99 -22.11
C SER A 8 1.48 13.73 -20.63
N ALA A 9 0.28 13.54 -20.07
CA ALA A 9 0.12 13.08 -18.69
C ALA A 9 1.06 11.88 -18.44
N PRO A 10 1.71 11.80 -17.27
CA PRO A 10 2.60 10.67 -16.96
C PRO A 10 1.82 9.36 -17.14
N ALA A 11 2.39 8.45 -17.94
CA ALA A 11 1.80 7.14 -18.14
C ALA A 11 1.64 6.43 -16.79
N LEU A 12 0.46 5.87 -16.53
CA LEU A 12 0.22 5.09 -15.33
C LEU A 12 1.25 3.95 -15.22
N PRO A 13 1.86 3.75 -14.05
CA PRO A 13 2.88 2.74 -13.88
C PRO A 13 2.30 1.33 -14.08
N GLY A 14 2.92 0.53 -14.96
CA GLY A 14 2.58 -0.88 -15.15
C GLY A 14 2.97 -1.76 -13.96
N ALA A 15 2.55 -3.02 -13.98
CA ALA A 15 2.74 -3.99 -12.89
C ALA A 15 4.18 -4.10 -12.38
N HIS A 16 5.16 -4.04 -13.27
CA HIS A 16 6.57 -4.11 -12.89
C HIS A 16 7.03 -2.91 -12.05
N SER A 17 6.38 -1.75 -12.19
CA SER A 17 6.71 -0.54 -11.43
C SER A 17 6.24 -0.61 -9.97
N LEU A 18 5.24 -1.42 -9.64
CA LEU A 18 4.76 -1.58 -8.27
C LEU A 18 5.84 -2.20 -7.35
N PHE A 19 6.73 -3.03 -7.89
CA PHE A 19 7.85 -3.63 -7.15
C PHE A 19 9.04 -2.66 -6.97
N THR A 20 8.98 -1.45 -7.53
CA THR A 20 10.02 -0.44 -7.44
C THR A 20 9.43 0.84 -6.83
N PRO A 21 9.36 0.95 -5.48
CA PRO A 21 8.72 2.07 -4.80
C PRO A 21 9.29 3.44 -5.23
N GLU A 22 10.57 3.52 -5.55
CA GLU A 22 11.27 4.74 -5.95
C GLU A 22 10.69 5.36 -7.23
N SER A 23 10.15 4.55 -8.14
CA SER A 23 9.49 5.02 -9.36
C SER A 23 7.97 5.06 -9.23
N PHE A 24 7.39 4.11 -8.49
CA PHE A 24 5.94 4.00 -8.38
C PHE A 24 5.32 5.12 -7.52
N LEU A 25 5.90 5.43 -6.36
CA LEU A 25 5.33 6.43 -5.45
C LEU A 25 5.30 7.83 -6.05
N PRO A 26 6.34 8.34 -6.72
CA PRO A 26 6.26 9.62 -7.42
C PRO A 26 5.22 9.65 -8.54
N ALA A 27 5.10 8.56 -9.32
CA ALA A 27 4.11 8.47 -10.39
C ALA A 27 2.68 8.44 -9.82
N LEU A 28 2.44 7.69 -8.73
CA LEU A 28 1.17 7.67 -8.02
C LEU A 28 0.83 9.06 -7.48
N THR A 29 1.78 9.73 -6.83
CA THR A 29 1.59 11.10 -6.33
C THR A 29 1.24 12.06 -7.47
N GLY A 30 1.94 11.96 -8.60
CA GLY A 30 1.65 12.77 -9.79
C GLY A 30 0.25 12.52 -10.35
N ALA A 31 -0.21 11.26 -10.38
CA ALA A 31 -1.55 10.92 -10.85
C ALA A 31 -2.68 11.43 -9.92
N LEU A 32 -2.35 11.75 -8.68
CA LEU A 32 -3.29 12.26 -7.66
C LEU A 32 -3.22 13.79 -7.49
N SER A 33 -2.27 14.48 -8.14
CA SER A 33 -1.95 15.89 -7.89
C SER A 33 -3.11 16.86 -8.14
N ASP A 34 -3.96 16.55 -9.10
CA ASP A 34 -5.08 17.41 -9.51
C ASP A 34 -6.40 17.07 -8.78
N ILE A 35 -6.36 16.08 -7.89
CA ILE A 35 -7.54 15.62 -7.14
C ILE A 35 -7.48 16.22 -5.74
N THR A 36 -8.53 16.93 -5.34
CA THR A 36 -8.60 17.61 -4.04
C THR A 36 -9.49 16.89 -3.03
N GLU A 37 -10.53 16.20 -3.51
CA GLU A 37 -11.48 15.54 -2.63
C GLU A 37 -10.92 14.22 -2.07
N PRO A 38 -10.87 14.05 -0.72
CA PRO A 38 -10.29 12.84 -0.10
C PRO A 38 -10.92 11.53 -0.59
N ARG A 39 -12.22 11.54 -0.87
CA ARG A 39 -12.92 10.36 -1.42
C ARG A 39 -12.38 9.99 -2.79
N ASP A 40 -12.19 10.98 -3.66
CA ASP A 40 -11.75 10.76 -5.04
C ASP A 40 -10.28 10.38 -5.09
N ILE A 41 -9.45 10.92 -4.19
CA ILE A 41 -8.06 10.49 -3.99
C ILE A 41 -8.02 9.00 -3.64
N ARG A 42 -8.82 8.53 -2.67
CA ARG A 42 -8.89 7.12 -2.31
C ARG A 42 -9.37 6.26 -3.47
N ALA A 43 -10.45 6.66 -4.14
CA ALA A 43 -10.99 5.91 -5.27
C ALA A 43 -9.97 5.77 -6.40
N LYS A 44 -9.27 6.84 -6.76
CA LYS A 44 -8.24 6.80 -7.81
C LYS A 44 -7.02 5.98 -7.39
N THR A 45 -6.62 6.06 -6.13
CA THR A 45 -5.56 5.21 -5.57
C THR A 45 -5.91 3.73 -5.71
N VAL A 46 -7.13 3.35 -5.31
CA VAL A 46 -7.62 1.98 -5.41
C VAL A 46 -7.67 1.51 -6.86
N GLU A 47 -8.16 2.33 -7.79
CA GLU A 47 -8.19 2.03 -9.22
C GLU A 47 -6.79 1.69 -9.75
N ILE A 48 -5.80 2.56 -9.50
CA ILE A 48 -4.42 2.38 -9.96
C ILE A 48 -3.80 1.11 -9.34
N LEU A 49 -3.99 0.91 -8.04
CA LEU A 49 -3.44 -0.26 -7.34
C LEU A 49 -4.13 -1.57 -7.76
N ALA A 50 -5.44 -1.55 -8.02
CA ALA A 50 -6.18 -2.74 -8.48
C ALA A 50 -5.66 -3.21 -9.84
N GLU A 51 -5.44 -2.29 -10.79
CA GLU A 51 -4.89 -2.61 -12.12
C GLU A 51 -3.47 -3.17 -12.01
N ALA A 52 -2.59 -2.48 -11.28
CA ALA A 52 -1.20 -2.91 -11.09
C ALA A 52 -1.11 -4.28 -10.39
N ARG A 53 -1.94 -4.51 -9.36
CA ARG A 53 -2.01 -5.80 -8.67
C ARG A 53 -2.54 -6.92 -9.55
N ALA A 54 -3.58 -6.67 -10.34
CA ALA A 54 -4.14 -7.68 -11.24
C ALA A 54 -3.10 -8.16 -12.25
N SER A 55 -2.34 -7.25 -12.83
CA SER A 55 -1.25 -7.57 -13.73
C SER A 55 -0.14 -8.37 -13.02
N ALA A 56 0.31 -7.93 -11.85
CA ALA A 56 1.36 -8.61 -11.08
C ALA A 56 0.95 -10.02 -10.63
N ILE A 57 -0.29 -10.21 -10.21
CA ILE A 57 -0.83 -11.55 -9.87
C ILE A 57 -0.86 -12.45 -11.09
N GLY A 58 -1.21 -11.91 -12.27
CA GLY A 58 -1.14 -12.65 -13.54
C GLY A 58 0.26 -13.15 -13.85
N ASP A 59 1.27 -12.29 -13.68
CA ASP A 59 2.69 -12.63 -13.89
C ASP A 59 3.17 -13.70 -12.89
N ILE A 60 2.81 -13.55 -11.61
CA ILE A 60 3.13 -14.53 -10.56
C ILE A 60 2.49 -15.88 -10.88
N ALA A 61 1.21 -15.89 -11.29
CA ALA A 61 0.51 -17.12 -11.65
C ALA A 61 1.14 -17.79 -12.88
N ALA A 62 1.48 -17.04 -13.92
CA ALA A 62 2.18 -17.56 -15.10
C ALA A 62 3.55 -18.16 -14.75
N GLY A 63 4.30 -17.48 -13.87
CA GLY A 63 5.57 -17.98 -13.35
C GLY A 63 5.42 -19.30 -12.60
N PHE A 64 4.41 -19.42 -11.75
CA PHE A 64 4.11 -20.67 -11.03
C PHE A 64 3.71 -21.80 -11.98
N MET A 65 2.85 -21.53 -12.97
CA MET A 65 2.44 -22.54 -13.96
C MET A 65 3.62 -23.06 -14.78
N SER A 66 4.59 -22.19 -15.08
CA SER A 66 5.83 -22.58 -15.78
C SER A 66 6.78 -23.38 -14.90
N HIS A 67 6.80 -23.12 -13.60
CA HIS A 67 7.70 -23.75 -12.63
C HIS A 67 6.96 -24.14 -11.33
N PRO A 68 6.10 -25.19 -11.36
CA PRO A 68 5.25 -25.54 -10.20
C PRO A 68 6.01 -25.94 -8.93
N ARG A 69 7.30 -26.25 -9.05
CA ARG A 69 8.17 -26.54 -7.89
C ARG A 69 8.68 -25.30 -7.18
N ALA A 70 8.50 -24.11 -7.76
CA ALA A 70 8.90 -22.83 -7.21
C ALA A 70 7.81 -22.22 -6.28
N ALA A 71 7.13 -23.05 -5.50
CA ALA A 71 6.05 -22.58 -4.61
C ALA A 71 6.55 -21.57 -3.57
N ARG A 72 7.79 -21.72 -3.10
CA ARG A 72 8.38 -20.81 -2.12
C ARG A 72 8.62 -19.42 -2.69
N GLU A 73 9.07 -19.36 -3.93
CA GLU A 73 9.25 -18.09 -4.67
C GLU A 73 7.91 -17.43 -4.93
N THR A 74 6.87 -18.20 -5.25
CA THR A 74 5.51 -17.72 -5.48
C THR A 74 4.93 -17.07 -4.21
N VAL A 75 5.01 -17.71 -3.05
CA VAL A 75 4.46 -17.15 -1.80
C VAL A 75 5.22 -15.90 -1.36
N ARG A 76 6.52 -15.83 -1.61
CA ARG A 76 7.34 -14.63 -1.39
C ARG A 76 6.98 -13.50 -2.35
N ALA A 77 6.75 -13.81 -3.63
CA ALA A 77 6.35 -12.80 -4.60
C ALA A 77 4.99 -12.17 -4.24
N ILE A 78 4.03 -12.98 -3.73
CA ILE A 78 2.75 -12.47 -3.22
C ILE A 78 2.97 -11.55 -2.01
N ALA A 79 3.85 -11.93 -1.08
CA ALA A 79 4.18 -11.09 0.06
C ALA A 79 4.81 -9.76 -0.38
N THR A 80 5.78 -9.79 -1.31
CA THR A 80 6.41 -8.58 -1.87
C THR A 80 5.39 -7.67 -2.56
N LEU A 81 4.46 -8.25 -3.33
CA LEU A 81 3.36 -7.48 -3.94
C LEU A 81 2.48 -6.82 -2.87
N THR A 82 2.24 -7.52 -1.77
CA THR A 82 1.46 -6.99 -0.66
C THR A 82 2.22 -5.86 0.06
N ASP A 83 3.53 -6.02 0.29
CA ASP A 83 4.41 -4.97 0.84
C ASP A 83 4.34 -3.70 -0.01
N ALA A 84 4.49 -3.83 -1.33
CA ALA A 84 4.42 -2.70 -2.26
C ALA A 84 3.05 -2.00 -2.21
N THR A 85 1.97 -2.78 -2.11
CA THR A 85 0.60 -2.26 -2.00
C THR A 85 0.39 -1.50 -0.69
N VAL A 86 0.78 -2.09 0.45
CA VAL A 86 0.65 -1.46 1.78
C VAL A 86 1.51 -0.20 1.85
N THR A 87 2.72 -0.23 1.30
CA THR A 87 3.62 0.93 1.24
C THR A 87 3.01 2.07 0.43
N ALA A 88 2.42 1.79 -0.73
CA ALA A 88 1.76 2.80 -1.55
C ALA A 88 0.54 3.40 -0.84
N ILE A 89 -0.29 2.58 -0.22
CA ILE A 89 -1.45 3.03 0.57
C ILE A 89 -1.00 3.87 1.77
N HIS A 90 0.03 3.44 2.49
CA HIS A 90 0.61 4.20 3.60
C HIS A 90 1.14 5.56 3.13
N HIS A 91 1.85 5.60 2.00
CA HIS A 91 2.33 6.84 1.41
C HIS A 91 1.18 7.82 1.13
N VAL A 92 0.13 7.38 0.44
CA VAL A 92 -1.06 8.22 0.14
C VAL A 92 -1.73 8.70 1.43
N ALA A 93 -1.94 7.78 2.40
CA ALA A 93 -2.59 8.11 3.66
C ALA A 93 -1.81 9.17 4.47
N THR A 94 -0.47 9.07 4.52
CA THR A 94 0.36 9.93 5.37
C THR A 94 0.83 11.21 4.69
N THR A 95 0.99 11.23 3.36
CA THR A 95 1.55 12.39 2.65
C THR A 95 0.51 13.19 1.88
N ILE A 96 -0.60 12.58 1.48
CA ILE A 96 -1.64 13.24 0.66
C ILE A 96 -2.91 13.46 1.47
N LEU A 97 -3.46 12.41 2.11
CA LEU A 97 -4.73 12.51 2.83
C LEU A 97 -4.58 13.17 4.20
N HIS A 98 -3.53 12.82 4.95
CA HIS A 98 -3.30 13.31 6.32
C HIS A 98 -1.87 13.83 6.51
N PRO A 99 -1.44 14.86 5.72
CA PRO A 99 -0.10 15.41 5.86
C PRO A 99 0.07 16.08 7.23
N ARG A 100 1.26 15.95 7.83
CA ARG A 100 1.61 16.56 9.10
C ARG A 100 2.45 17.81 8.86
N THR A 101 2.00 18.94 9.32
CA THR A 101 2.75 20.20 9.21
C THR A 101 3.82 20.31 10.30
N ASN A 102 3.51 19.89 11.54
CA ASN A 102 4.40 19.92 12.68
C ASN A 102 4.27 18.60 13.47
N PRO A 103 4.93 17.52 13.04
CA PRO A 103 4.79 16.21 13.67
C PRO A 103 5.36 16.22 15.10
N THR A 104 4.59 15.71 16.03
CA THR A 104 5.04 15.41 17.39
C THR A 104 5.43 13.95 17.52
N ASP A 105 6.16 13.60 18.61
CA ASP A 105 6.51 12.20 18.87
C ASP A 105 5.29 11.29 19.05
N ALA A 106 4.14 11.86 19.48
CA ALA A 106 2.89 11.11 19.59
C ALA A 106 2.26 10.77 18.24
N GLU A 107 2.64 11.44 17.16
CA GLU A 107 2.16 11.23 15.79
C GLU A 107 3.10 10.35 14.98
N ARG A 108 3.68 9.36 15.63
CA ARG A 108 4.43 8.30 14.98
C ARG A 108 3.55 7.06 14.81
N LEU A 109 3.63 6.45 13.65
CA LEU A 109 2.91 5.23 13.32
C LEU A 109 3.86 4.30 12.56
N ALA A 110 4.03 3.09 13.04
CA ALA A 110 4.67 2.02 12.31
C ALA A 110 3.61 1.01 11.85
N VAL A 111 3.74 0.53 10.63
CA VAL A 111 2.89 -0.53 10.08
C VAL A 111 3.75 -1.77 9.96
N LEU A 112 3.36 -2.82 10.67
CA LEU A 112 4.10 -4.08 10.71
C LEU A 112 3.26 -5.20 10.10
N ALA A 113 3.88 -5.97 9.22
CA ALA A 113 3.35 -7.24 8.77
C ALA A 113 3.52 -8.27 9.89
N ILE A 114 2.47 -9.03 10.20
CA ILE A 114 2.49 -10.08 11.23
C ILE A 114 1.97 -11.41 10.66
N GLY A 115 1.98 -12.45 11.46
CA GLY A 115 1.47 -13.77 11.05
C GLY A 115 2.22 -14.37 9.85
N GLY A 116 1.50 -14.97 8.92
CA GLY A 116 2.03 -15.53 7.67
C GLY A 116 2.63 -14.45 6.77
N TYR A 117 1.97 -13.31 6.71
CA TYR A 117 2.44 -12.15 5.98
C TYR A 117 3.80 -11.66 6.51
N GLY A 118 3.96 -11.52 7.83
CA GLY A 118 5.21 -11.11 8.46
C GLY A 118 6.40 -12.07 8.23
N ARG A 119 6.12 -13.34 7.89
CA ARG A 119 7.15 -14.33 7.52
C ARG A 119 7.40 -14.40 6.01
N ALA A 120 6.77 -13.51 5.22
CA ALA A 120 6.79 -13.55 3.76
C ALA A 120 6.29 -14.91 3.19
N GLU A 121 5.28 -15.49 3.84
CA GLU A 121 4.67 -16.78 3.49
C GLU A 121 3.18 -16.58 3.19
N MET A 122 2.87 -15.91 2.08
CA MET A 122 1.49 -15.63 1.69
C MET A 122 1.04 -16.56 0.56
N ALA A 123 0.09 -17.45 0.85
CA ALA A 123 -0.62 -18.17 -0.20
C ALA A 123 -1.57 -17.22 -0.98
N PRO A 124 -1.98 -17.60 -2.20
CA PRO A 124 -3.05 -16.89 -2.87
C PRO A 124 -4.29 -16.76 -1.96
N GLN A 125 -4.84 -15.56 -1.84
CA GLN A 125 -5.99 -15.23 -0.97
C GLN A 125 -5.76 -15.34 0.55
N SER A 126 -4.51 -15.40 1.01
CA SER A 126 -4.20 -15.25 2.43
C SER A 126 -4.66 -13.89 2.96
N ASP A 127 -4.98 -13.87 4.25
CA ASP A 127 -5.26 -12.62 4.95
C ASP A 127 -4.01 -11.75 5.04
N VAL A 128 -4.19 -10.44 4.98
CA VAL A 128 -3.15 -9.43 5.17
C VAL A 128 -3.19 -9.01 6.63
N ASP A 129 -2.32 -9.59 7.46
CA ASP A 129 -2.29 -9.32 8.89
C ASP A 129 -1.38 -8.13 9.19
N LEU A 130 -1.95 -7.05 9.71
CA LEU A 130 -1.27 -5.80 10.02
C LEU A 130 -1.37 -5.43 11.49
N LEU A 131 -0.25 -5.01 12.07
CA LEU A 131 -0.18 -4.34 13.34
C LEU A 131 0.19 -2.87 13.13
N PHE A 132 -0.69 -1.97 13.54
CA PHE A 132 -0.44 -0.54 13.59
C PHE A 132 0.10 -0.21 14.99
N LEU A 133 1.36 0.20 15.06
CA LEU A 133 2.07 0.45 16.31
C LEU A 133 2.27 1.94 16.53
N THR A 134 1.80 2.44 17.66
CA THR A 134 1.96 3.83 18.10
C THR A 134 2.87 3.88 19.34
N PRO A 135 3.52 5.02 19.64
CA PRO A 135 4.46 5.10 20.76
C PRO A 135 3.83 4.76 22.13
N TRP A 136 2.98 5.65 22.65
CA TRP A 136 2.36 5.50 23.99
C TRP A 136 0.85 5.76 23.99
N LYS A 137 0.32 6.33 22.92
CA LYS A 137 -1.12 6.53 22.73
C LYS A 137 -1.46 6.55 21.25
N VAL A 138 -2.68 6.18 20.93
CA VAL A 138 -3.23 6.35 19.59
C VAL A 138 -3.67 7.83 19.47
N SER A 139 -3.05 8.58 18.56
CA SER A 139 -3.43 9.96 18.27
C SER A 139 -4.56 10.00 17.23
N GLY A 140 -5.34 11.08 17.21
CA GLY A 140 -6.39 11.26 16.19
C GLY A 140 -5.84 11.24 14.76
N TRP A 141 -4.59 11.70 14.56
CA TRP A 141 -3.92 11.55 13.28
C TRP A 141 -3.68 10.07 12.91
N ALA A 142 -3.16 9.29 13.86
CA ALA A 142 -2.92 7.86 13.62
C ALA A 142 -4.23 7.12 13.33
N GLU A 143 -5.32 7.43 14.06
CA GLU A 143 -6.65 6.87 13.79
C GLU A 143 -7.10 7.17 12.36
N SER A 144 -7.00 8.43 11.91
CA SER A 144 -7.39 8.83 10.55
C SER A 144 -6.55 8.15 9.47
N VAL A 145 -5.25 8.00 9.69
CA VAL A 145 -4.36 7.27 8.76
C VAL A 145 -4.74 5.80 8.68
N VAL A 146 -4.90 5.13 9.83
CA VAL A 146 -5.28 3.71 9.90
C VAL A 146 -6.63 3.48 9.21
N GLU A 147 -7.62 4.30 9.50
CA GLU A 147 -8.94 4.23 8.89
C GLU A 147 -8.86 4.36 7.36
N SER A 148 -8.14 5.36 6.85
CA SER A 148 -7.97 5.56 5.41
C SER A 148 -7.24 4.40 4.75
N MET A 149 -6.23 3.82 5.39
CA MET A 149 -5.53 2.65 4.90
C MET A 149 -6.46 1.44 4.81
N LEU A 150 -7.23 1.17 5.87
CA LEU A 150 -8.15 0.04 5.92
C LEU A 150 -9.24 0.13 4.85
N TYR A 151 -9.83 1.31 4.63
CA TYR A 151 -10.81 1.50 3.55
C TYR A 151 -10.22 1.18 2.19
N MET A 152 -9.02 1.67 1.86
CA MET A 152 -8.37 1.36 0.58
C MET A 152 -8.04 -0.13 0.42
N LEU A 153 -7.59 -0.80 1.48
CA LEU A 153 -7.31 -2.24 1.47
C LEU A 153 -8.59 -3.06 1.25
N TRP A 154 -9.70 -2.70 1.91
CA TRP A 154 -10.99 -3.37 1.72
C TRP A 154 -11.58 -3.12 0.33
N ASP A 155 -11.42 -1.92 -0.21
CA ASP A 155 -11.86 -1.60 -1.57
C ASP A 155 -11.07 -2.38 -2.62
N LEU A 156 -9.80 -2.71 -2.36
CA LEU A 156 -8.98 -3.67 -3.13
C LEU A 156 -9.42 -5.12 -2.95
N LYS A 157 -10.47 -5.39 -2.15
CA LYS A 157 -10.99 -6.74 -1.85
C LYS A 157 -9.99 -7.62 -1.12
N LEU A 158 -9.06 -7.01 -0.40
CA LEU A 158 -8.14 -7.75 0.46
C LEU A 158 -8.82 -8.09 1.78
N LYS A 159 -8.59 -9.29 2.26
CA LYS A 159 -8.97 -9.70 3.61
C LYS A 159 -7.90 -9.20 4.56
N VAL A 160 -8.26 -8.34 5.49
CA VAL A 160 -7.30 -7.70 6.41
C VAL A 160 -7.63 -8.07 7.84
N GLY A 161 -6.67 -8.75 8.49
CA GLY A 161 -6.60 -8.84 9.94
C GLY A 161 -5.83 -7.62 10.45
N GLN A 162 -6.35 -6.92 11.45
CA GLN A 162 -5.68 -5.73 11.95
C GLN A 162 -5.79 -5.57 13.46
N SER A 163 -4.76 -4.98 14.05
CA SER A 163 -4.81 -4.45 15.40
C SER A 163 -4.03 -3.14 15.49
N THR A 164 -4.48 -2.24 16.34
CA THR A 164 -3.75 -1.01 16.68
C THR A 164 -3.35 -1.12 18.16
N ARG A 165 -2.05 -0.95 18.44
CA ARG A 165 -1.49 -1.07 19.77
C ARG A 165 -0.46 0.00 20.05
N THR A 166 -0.28 0.32 21.31
CA THR A 166 0.90 1.05 21.79
C THR A 166 2.07 0.09 22.02
N ILE A 167 3.28 0.64 22.14
CA ILE A 167 4.46 -0.15 22.50
C ILE A 167 4.20 -0.86 23.86
N ASP A 168 3.63 -0.14 24.82
CA ASP A 168 3.32 -0.69 26.15
C ASP A 168 2.32 -1.86 26.11
N ASP A 169 1.34 -1.81 25.18
CA ASP A 169 0.38 -2.92 25.01
C ASP A 169 1.03 -4.18 24.44
N CYS A 170 2.12 -4.02 23.69
CA CYS A 170 2.87 -5.14 23.13
C CYS A 170 3.85 -5.78 24.13
N LEU A 171 4.22 -5.06 25.21
CA LEU A 171 5.18 -5.52 26.22
C LEU A 171 4.50 -6.20 27.44
N ARG A 172 3.17 -6.19 27.50
CA ARG A 172 2.36 -6.85 28.55
C ARG A 172 1.93 -8.24 28.12
#